data_41b1130065ee16c212ad02acb00ffd3a
#
_entry.id   41b1130065ee16c212ad02acb00ffd3a
#
_cell.length_a   1.000
_cell.length_b   1.000
_cell.length_c   1.000
_cell.angle_alpha   90.00
_cell.angle_beta   90.00
_cell.angle_gamma   90.00
#
_symmetry.space_group_name_H-M   'P 1'
#
loop_
_entity.id
_entity.type
_entity.pdbx_description
1 polymer ?
#
loop_
_entity_poly.entity_id
_entity_poly.type
_entity_poly.pdbx_seq_one_letter_code
_entity_poly.pdbx_strand_id
1 'polypeptide(L)'
;MKKLLVVDDEAKIREVIKEYSEFSGYEVTEAADGMSAIGLCKLNDYDLIIMDVMMPKLDGFSSVKEIKKFKDIPVIMLSARGEEYDKLFGFELGVDDYVVKPFSPKELMARVNAVIT
;
A
#
# COMPACT_ATOMS: atom_id res chain seq x y z
N MET A 1 3.38 9.21 16.23
CA MET A 1 2.42 8.29 15.60
C MET A 1 2.90 7.93 14.20
N LYS A 2 2.93 6.65 13.87
CA LYS A 2 3.35 6.19 12.55
C LYS A 2 2.28 6.55 11.51
N LYS A 3 2.73 6.88 10.30
CA LYS A 3 1.87 7.34 9.22
C LYS A 3 1.81 6.32 8.09
N LEU A 4 0.61 5.93 7.71
CA LEU A 4 0.37 5.04 6.59
C LEU A 4 -0.26 5.80 5.43
N LEU A 5 0.14 5.45 4.21
CA LEU A 5 -0.54 5.86 2.99
C LEU A 5 -1.27 4.65 2.42
N VAL A 6 -2.58 4.76 2.25
CA VAL A 6 -3.42 3.68 1.73
C VAL A 6 -3.91 4.07 0.34
N VAL A 7 -3.53 3.28 -0.66
CA VAL A 7 -3.82 3.56 -2.07
C VAL A 7 -4.65 2.44 -2.67
N ASP A 8 -5.88 2.73 -3.02
CA ASP A 8 -6.81 1.79 -3.66
C ASP A 8 -7.89 2.62 -4.35
N ASP A 9 -8.31 2.23 -5.54
CA ASP A 9 -9.36 2.94 -6.26
C ASP A 9 -10.76 2.69 -5.69
N GLU A 10 -10.92 1.65 -4.85
CA GLU A 10 -12.18 1.34 -4.20
C GLU A 10 -12.26 2.01 -2.82
N ALA A 11 -13.17 2.98 -2.69
CA ALA A 11 -13.34 3.73 -1.45
C ALA A 11 -13.64 2.86 -0.24
N LYS A 12 -14.42 1.79 -0.42
CA LYS A 12 -14.77 0.89 0.69
C LYS A 12 -13.58 0.14 1.24
N ILE A 13 -12.64 -0.25 0.38
CA ILE A 13 -11.42 -0.92 0.81
C ILE A 13 -10.55 0.07 1.61
N ARG A 14 -10.38 1.29 1.11
CA ARG A 14 -9.63 2.32 1.85
C ARG A 14 -10.26 2.60 3.21
N GLU A 15 -11.58 2.68 3.27
CA GLU A 15 -12.32 2.95 4.50
C GLU A 15 -12.07 1.87 5.55
N VAL A 16 -12.16 0.59 5.16
CA VAL A 16 -11.94 -0.54 6.07
C VAL A 16 -10.49 -0.53 6.58
N ILE A 17 -9.53 -0.35 5.69
CA ILE A 17 -8.11 -0.32 6.07
C ILE A 17 -7.83 0.85 7.01
N LYS A 18 -8.38 2.02 6.71
CA LYS A 18 -8.23 3.20 7.56
C LYS A 18 -8.79 2.95 8.95
N GLU A 19 -9.98 2.39 9.04
CA GLU A 19 -10.63 2.11 10.33
C GLU A 19 -9.77 1.20 11.21
N TYR A 20 -9.30 0.08 10.66
CA TYR A 20 -8.45 -0.85 11.42
C TYR A 20 -7.09 -0.25 11.74
N SER A 21 -6.53 0.54 10.83
CA SER A 21 -5.24 1.19 11.04
C SER A 21 -5.30 2.23 12.15
N GLU A 22 -6.34 3.05 12.15
CA GLU A 22 -6.53 4.06 13.19
C GLU A 22 -6.78 3.42 14.55
N PHE A 23 -7.54 2.34 14.57
CA PHE A 23 -7.74 1.57 15.80
C PHE A 23 -6.43 1.02 16.34
N SER A 24 -5.49 0.68 15.46
CA SER A 24 -4.17 0.19 15.83
C SER A 24 -3.17 1.31 16.17
N GLY A 25 -3.59 2.55 16.14
CA GLY A 25 -2.77 3.70 16.52
C GLY A 25 -2.00 4.35 15.39
N TYR A 26 -2.34 4.07 14.13
CA TYR A 26 -1.71 4.69 12.98
C TYR A 26 -2.50 5.91 12.49
N GLU A 27 -1.78 6.86 11.92
CA GLU A 27 -2.38 7.97 11.19
C GLU A 27 -2.46 7.58 9.70
N VAL A 28 -3.59 7.77 9.06
CA VAL A 28 -3.82 7.28 7.70
C VAL A 28 -4.14 8.43 6.75
N THR A 29 -3.43 8.44 5.61
CA THR A 29 -3.76 9.27 4.46
C THR A 29 -4.22 8.34 3.35
N GLU A 30 -5.27 8.72 2.63
CA GLU A 30 -5.82 7.93 1.53
C GLU A 30 -5.48 8.54 0.18
N ALA A 31 -5.27 7.69 -0.82
CA ALA A 31 -5.18 8.09 -2.22
C ALA A 31 -6.01 7.13 -3.06
N ALA A 32 -6.70 7.64 -4.06
CA ALA A 32 -7.58 6.84 -4.90
C ALA A 32 -6.91 6.35 -6.19
N ASP A 33 -5.69 6.80 -6.46
CA ASP A 33 -4.95 6.45 -7.68
C ASP A 33 -3.45 6.60 -7.47
N GLY A 34 -2.68 6.08 -8.42
CA GLY A 34 -1.22 6.09 -8.35
C GLY A 34 -0.60 7.48 -8.46
N MET A 35 -1.15 8.35 -9.28
CA MET A 35 -0.63 9.71 -9.46
C MET A 35 -0.77 10.51 -8.18
N SER A 36 -1.92 10.39 -7.52
CA SER A 36 -2.15 11.03 -6.22
C SER A 36 -1.16 10.52 -5.17
N ALA A 37 -0.92 9.20 -5.15
CA ALA A 37 0.03 8.61 -4.22
C ALA A 37 1.44 9.14 -4.43
N ILE A 38 1.89 9.24 -5.69
CA ILE A 38 3.21 9.80 -6.02
C ILE A 38 3.32 11.25 -5.53
N GLY A 39 2.30 12.05 -5.81
CA GLY A 39 2.28 13.45 -5.37
C GLY A 39 2.34 13.60 -3.86
N LEU A 40 1.57 12.77 -3.14
CA LEU A 40 1.57 12.77 -1.68
C LEU A 40 2.94 12.38 -1.10
N CYS A 41 3.60 11.40 -1.71
CA CYS A 41 4.94 10.97 -1.28
C CYS A 41 6.01 12.02 -1.53
N LYS A 42 5.83 12.90 -2.50
CA LYS A 42 6.75 14.02 -2.72
C LYS A 42 6.63 15.09 -1.65
N LEU A 43 5.44 15.25 -1.09
CA LEU A 43 5.14 16.31 -0.12
C LEU A 43 5.24 15.86 1.33
N ASN A 44 5.11 14.56 1.59
CA ASN A 44 5.02 14.02 2.94
C ASN A 44 5.87 12.77 3.09
N ASP A 45 6.19 12.45 4.34
CA ASP A 45 6.87 11.21 4.69
C ASP A 45 5.86 10.23 5.28
N TYR A 46 5.94 8.98 4.82
CA TYR A 46 5.11 7.88 5.33
C TYR A 46 6.00 6.76 5.82
N ASP A 47 5.52 6.04 6.82
CA ASP A 47 6.26 4.91 7.39
C ASP A 47 5.99 3.62 6.62
N LEU A 48 4.88 3.56 5.91
CA LEU A 48 4.51 2.41 5.08
C LEU A 48 3.42 2.80 4.09
N ILE A 49 3.47 2.20 2.91
CA ILE A 49 2.43 2.34 1.88
C ILE A 49 1.73 1.00 1.70
N ILE A 50 0.40 1.02 1.73
CA ILE A 50 -0.43 -0.10 1.31
C ILE A 50 -0.95 0.26 -0.08
N MET A 51 -0.57 -0.52 -1.09
CA MET A 51 -0.80 -0.18 -2.50
C MET A 51 -1.53 -1.29 -3.23
N ASP A 52 -2.68 -0.97 -3.80
CA ASP A 52 -3.40 -1.89 -4.68
C ASP A 52 -2.63 -2.06 -5.99
N VAL A 53 -2.53 -3.30 -6.48
CA VAL A 53 -1.87 -3.59 -7.76
C VAL A 53 -2.69 -3.09 -8.92
N MET A 54 -3.99 -3.45 -8.96
CA MET A 54 -4.86 -3.18 -10.11
C MET A 54 -5.63 -1.89 -9.96
N MET A 55 -5.12 -0.84 -10.56
CA MET A 55 -5.79 0.47 -10.60
C MET A 55 -5.81 1.00 -12.03
N PRO A 56 -6.86 1.75 -12.41
CA PRO A 56 -6.89 2.36 -13.74
C PRO A 56 -5.79 3.42 -13.90
N LYS A 57 -5.36 3.65 -15.13
CA LYS A 57 -4.35 4.61 -15.56
C LYS A 57 -2.93 4.22 -15.15
N LEU A 58 -2.60 4.30 -13.87
CA LEU A 58 -1.29 3.93 -13.37
C LEU A 58 -1.45 2.84 -12.31
N ASP A 59 -0.98 1.64 -12.61
CA ASP A 59 -1.09 0.50 -11.69
C ASP A 59 -0.18 0.67 -10.47
N GLY A 60 -0.36 -0.21 -9.48
CA GLY A 60 0.36 -0.14 -8.23
C GLY A 60 1.87 -0.34 -8.37
N PHE A 61 2.30 -1.25 -9.22
CA PHE A 61 3.74 -1.50 -9.44
C PHE A 61 4.42 -0.29 -10.07
N SER A 62 3.79 0.29 -11.08
CA SER A 62 4.32 1.49 -11.74
C SER A 62 4.43 2.66 -10.76
N SER A 63 3.41 2.79 -9.90
CA SER A 63 3.40 3.83 -8.86
C SER A 63 4.54 3.63 -7.86
N VAL A 64 4.76 2.42 -7.38
CA VAL A 64 5.85 2.09 -6.46
C VAL A 64 7.20 2.35 -7.10
N LYS A 65 7.37 1.95 -8.36
CA LYS A 65 8.61 2.20 -9.11
C LYS A 65 8.94 3.69 -9.14
N GLU A 66 7.95 4.54 -9.43
CA GLU A 66 8.15 5.98 -9.43
C GLU A 66 8.49 6.52 -8.04
N ILE A 67 7.78 6.08 -7.01
CA ILE A 67 8.02 6.52 -5.64
C ILE A 67 9.43 6.14 -5.18
N LYS A 68 9.88 4.93 -5.49
CA LYS A 68 11.20 4.45 -5.07
C LYS A 68 12.36 5.17 -5.75
N LYS A 69 12.11 5.96 -6.79
CA LYS A 69 13.14 6.82 -7.38
C LYS A 69 13.57 7.96 -6.47
N PHE A 70 12.72 8.37 -5.53
CA PHE A 70 13.01 9.50 -4.66
C PHE A 70 12.80 9.23 -3.17
N LYS A 71 12.16 8.14 -2.80
CA LYS A 71 11.99 7.76 -1.39
C LYS A 71 12.03 6.25 -1.22
N ASP A 72 12.62 5.81 -0.11
CA ASP A 72 12.66 4.41 0.27
C ASP A 72 11.64 4.18 1.40
N ILE A 73 10.42 3.86 1.02
CA ILE A 73 9.32 3.62 1.95
C ILE A 73 8.91 2.16 1.84
N PRO A 74 8.74 1.43 2.96
CA PRO A 74 8.22 0.07 2.91
C PRO A 74 6.85 -0.01 2.25
N VAL A 75 6.62 -1.06 1.46
CA VAL A 75 5.38 -1.23 0.69
C VAL A 75 4.80 -2.61 0.91
N ILE A 76 3.51 -2.67 1.18
CA ILE A 76 2.71 -3.89 1.13
C ILE A 76 1.76 -3.76 -0.05
N MET A 77 1.81 -4.71 -0.98
CA MET A 77 0.89 -4.73 -2.12
C MET A 77 -0.38 -5.50 -1.80
N LEU A 78 -1.51 -5.01 -2.30
CA LEU A 78 -2.78 -5.75 -2.28
C LEU A 78 -3.00 -6.29 -3.68
N SER A 79 -3.06 -7.60 -3.82
CA SER A 79 -3.18 -8.24 -5.13
C SER A 79 -4.40 -9.14 -5.21
N ALA A 80 -4.91 -9.35 -6.43
CA ALA A 80 -5.99 -10.30 -6.66
C ALA A 80 -5.45 -11.74 -6.57
N ARG A 81 -6.35 -12.65 -6.23
CA ARG A 81 -6.00 -14.07 -6.12
C ARG A 81 -5.52 -14.60 -7.48
N GLY A 82 -4.45 -15.40 -7.45
CA GLY A 82 -3.95 -16.09 -8.65
C GLY A 82 -2.90 -15.31 -9.45
N GLU A 83 -2.49 -14.14 -8.99
CA GLU A 83 -1.53 -13.31 -9.71
C GLU A 83 -0.10 -13.50 -9.19
N GLU A 84 0.46 -14.70 -9.38
CA GLU A 84 1.82 -15.02 -8.92
C GLU A 84 2.91 -14.21 -9.63
N TYR A 85 2.70 -13.89 -10.90
CA TYR A 85 3.64 -13.04 -11.64
C TYR A 85 3.83 -11.69 -10.99
N ASP A 86 2.76 -11.14 -10.43
CA ASP A 86 2.80 -9.85 -9.76
C ASP A 86 3.66 -9.89 -8.52
N LYS A 87 3.65 -11.00 -7.78
CA LYS A 87 4.49 -11.17 -6.59
C LYS A 87 5.97 -11.13 -6.94
N LEU A 88 6.40 -11.88 -7.96
CA LEU A 88 7.78 -11.90 -8.40
C LEU A 88 8.23 -10.51 -8.84
N PHE A 89 7.43 -9.86 -9.66
CA PHE A 89 7.72 -8.51 -10.15
C PHE A 89 7.84 -7.50 -9.00
N GLY A 90 6.93 -7.58 -8.04
CA GLY A 90 6.94 -6.69 -6.89
C GLY A 90 8.15 -6.89 -5.99
N PHE A 91 8.56 -8.13 -5.74
CA PHE A 91 9.77 -8.40 -4.97
C PHE A 91 11.02 -7.85 -5.67
N GLU A 92 11.08 -7.94 -6.99
CA GLU A 92 12.16 -7.32 -7.77
C GLU A 92 12.17 -5.80 -7.61
N LEU A 93 11.00 -5.16 -7.45
CA LEU A 93 10.88 -3.74 -7.19
C LEU A 93 11.19 -3.36 -5.74
N GLY A 94 11.35 -4.36 -4.87
CA GLY A 94 11.66 -4.12 -3.46
C GLY A 94 10.44 -3.88 -2.57
N VAL A 95 9.27 -4.47 -2.91
CA VAL A 95 8.14 -4.44 -1.99
C VAL A 95 8.38 -5.44 -0.84
N ASP A 96 7.84 -5.13 0.32
CA ASP A 96 8.13 -5.88 1.54
C ASP A 96 7.18 -7.04 1.78
N ASP A 97 5.96 -6.96 1.30
CA ASP A 97 4.98 -8.04 1.49
C ASP A 97 3.83 -7.92 0.49
N TYR A 98 3.05 -8.98 0.41
CA TYR A 98 1.85 -9.10 -0.40
C TYR A 98 0.69 -9.62 0.41
N VAL A 99 -0.48 -9.05 0.20
CA VAL A 99 -1.72 -9.52 0.80
C VAL A 99 -2.73 -9.74 -0.32
N VAL A 100 -3.32 -10.93 -0.36
CA VAL A 100 -4.25 -11.32 -1.43
C VAL A 100 -5.68 -10.91 -1.06
N LYS A 101 -6.38 -10.31 -2.00
CA LYS A 101 -7.80 -9.98 -1.85
C LYS A 101 -8.67 -11.20 -2.13
N PRO A 102 -9.76 -11.44 -1.41
CA PRO A 102 -10.19 -10.69 -0.22
C PRO A 102 -9.31 -11.01 0.98
N PHE A 103 -8.95 -9.98 1.74
CA PHE A 103 -8.06 -10.12 2.88
C PHE A 103 -8.82 -9.97 4.20
N SER A 104 -8.23 -10.54 5.26
CA SER A 104 -8.65 -10.25 6.63
C SER A 104 -8.01 -8.94 7.07
N PRO A 105 -8.78 -7.93 7.51
CA PRO A 105 -8.19 -6.71 8.03
C PRO A 105 -7.23 -6.93 9.20
N LYS A 106 -7.53 -7.90 10.04
CA LYS A 106 -6.64 -8.26 11.16
C LYS A 106 -5.31 -8.83 10.69
N GLU A 107 -5.35 -9.68 9.66
CA GLU A 107 -4.13 -10.23 9.06
C GLU A 107 -3.31 -9.11 8.41
N LEU A 108 -3.97 -8.21 7.69
CA LEU A 108 -3.28 -7.08 7.09
C LEU A 108 -2.59 -6.24 8.16
N MET A 109 -3.25 -5.95 9.27
CA MET A 109 -2.65 -5.18 10.35
C MET A 109 -1.47 -5.89 11.00
N ALA A 110 -1.54 -7.22 11.13
CA ALA A 110 -0.42 -8.00 11.64
C ALA A 110 0.81 -7.87 10.73
N ARG A 111 0.60 -7.88 9.41
CA ARG A 111 1.69 -7.69 8.44
C ARG A 111 2.23 -6.27 8.45
N VAL A 112 1.36 -5.27 8.57
CA VAL A 112 1.75 -3.87 8.72
C VAL A 112 2.66 -3.70 9.94
N ASN A 113 2.23 -4.23 11.08
CA ASN A 113 3.01 -4.16 12.32
C ASN A 113 4.37 -4.85 12.17
N ALA A 114 4.41 -5.99 11.51
CA ALA A 114 5.65 -6.73 11.29
C ALA A 114 6.65 -5.95 10.41
N VAL A 115 6.16 -5.31 9.36
CA VAL A 115 7.01 -4.55 8.44
C VAL A 115 7.53 -3.27 9.10
N ILE A 116 6.69 -2.55 9.83
CA ILE A 116 7.08 -1.30 10.49
C ILE A 116 8.05 -1.52 11.65
N THR A 117 7.89 -2.63 12.33
CA THR A 117 8.75 -2.97 13.45
C THR A 117 10.06 -3.59 12.97
#